data_e3a22de9493d5cc78f900a4314d40aa8
#
_entry.id   e3a22de9493d5cc78f900a4314d40aa8
#
_cell.length_a   1.000
_cell.length_b   1.000
_cell.length_c   1.000
_cell.angle_alpha   90.00
_cell.angle_beta   90.00
_cell.angle_gamma   90.00
#
_symmetry.space_group_name_H-M   'P 1'
#
loop_
_entity.id
_entity.type
_entity.pdbx_description
1 polymer ?
#
loop_
_entity_poly.entity_id
_entity_poly.type
_entity_poly.pdbx_seq_one_letter_code
_entity_poly.pdbx_strand_id
1 'polypeptide(L)'
;LNSVFAQTFSDFKVIVIDDGSTDHGAQIVKEFTDTRFRLIGQKNQGVGPARNTGVKEAKSPFIAFLDADDYWYPEHLENLNALIHRFPQAQWMATAYEKAFTPNLIKPVDTPLRSFPQGWQGAVPDYFAMAKKDAPAWTSALCFSKDFFQNLGGFDPAITMGAGEDTDLWIRAALTQPMYWINSISARHLQFSSNRVSHAPTLKRHFIDLDQYENRAQDHKSLKIYLDLNRYSIGLKYQMAGDQRRAESYFNTLDRSSLNALQRILIGLPGGVLRFGLSAQRLLAGFGLRLSAFGR
;
A
#
# COMPACT_ATOMS: atom_id res chain seq x y z
N LEU A 1 -18.43 -2.27 2.62
CA LEU A 1 -19.40 -1.28 2.13
C LEU A 1 -20.07 -0.51 3.27
N ASN A 2 -20.45 -1.11 4.41
CA ASN A 2 -21.07 -0.40 5.53
C ASN A 2 -20.26 0.83 5.98
N SER A 3 -18.93 0.72 6.05
CA SER A 3 -18.05 1.84 6.40
C SER A 3 -18.03 2.95 5.34
N VAL A 4 -18.30 2.61 4.09
CA VAL A 4 -18.40 3.59 2.99
C VAL A 4 -19.70 4.37 3.07
N PHE A 5 -20.81 3.70 3.31
CA PHE A 5 -22.11 4.38 3.42
C PHE A 5 -22.30 5.14 4.74
N ALA A 6 -21.44 4.86 5.74
CA ALA A 6 -21.42 5.59 7.01
C ALA A 6 -20.51 6.86 6.98
N GLN A 7 -20.00 7.26 5.82
CA GLN A 7 -19.16 8.47 5.70
C GLN A 7 -19.96 9.75 5.97
N THR A 8 -19.34 10.71 6.68
CA THR A 8 -19.92 12.03 6.97
C THR A 8 -20.03 12.90 5.71
N PHE A 9 -19.05 12.78 4.80
CA PHE A 9 -19.13 13.36 3.46
C PHE A 9 -20.06 12.52 2.60
N SER A 10 -21.04 13.14 1.92
CA SER A 10 -22.11 12.43 1.20
C SER A 10 -22.02 12.51 -0.33
N ASP A 11 -21.29 13.49 -0.88
CA ASP A 11 -21.17 13.69 -2.34
C ASP A 11 -20.09 12.80 -2.95
N PHE A 12 -20.40 11.50 -3.03
CA PHE A 12 -19.54 10.52 -3.68
C PHE A 12 -20.34 9.46 -4.44
N LYS A 13 -19.68 8.75 -5.33
CA LYS A 13 -20.16 7.54 -5.99
C LYS A 13 -19.26 6.36 -5.65
N VAL A 14 -19.84 5.17 -5.54
CA VAL A 14 -19.15 3.93 -5.24
C VAL A 14 -19.16 3.03 -6.47
N ILE A 15 -17.98 2.65 -6.94
CA ILE A 15 -17.81 1.66 -8.00
C ILE A 15 -17.09 0.47 -7.40
N VAL A 16 -17.78 -0.63 -7.27
CA VAL A 16 -17.19 -1.90 -6.83
C VAL A 16 -16.82 -2.71 -8.07
N ILE A 17 -15.58 -3.15 -8.13
CA ILE A 17 -15.10 -4.05 -9.18
C ILE A 17 -15.02 -5.45 -8.59
N ASP A 18 -15.83 -6.35 -9.11
CA ASP A 18 -15.73 -7.78 -8.84
C ASP A 18 -14.78 -8.42 -9.87
N ASP A 19 -13.55 -8.69 -9.45
CA ASP A 19 -12.50 -9.26 -10.28
C ASP A 19 -12.60 -10.79 -10.38
N GLY A 20 -13.81 -11.30 -10.64
CA GLY A 20 -14.08 -12.71 -10.83
C GLY A 20 -14.08 -13.50 -9.50
N SER A 21 -14.78 -13.00 -8.50
CA SER A 21 -14.96 -13.70 -7.22
C SER A 21 -15.59 -15.07 -7.41
N THR A 22 -15.06 -16.05 -6.69
CA THR A 22 -15.56 -17.45 -6.68
C THR A 22 -16.33 -17.77 -5.40
N ASP A 23 -16.47 -16.82 -4.50
CA ASP A 23 -17.23 -16.91 -3.25
C ASP A 23 -18.56 -16.13 -3.35
N HIS A 24 -19.26 -15.99 -2.22
CA HIS A 24 -20.52 -15.24 -2.13
C HIS A 24 -20.33 -13.71 -2.09
N GLY A 25 -19.11 -13.18 -2.21
CA GLY A 25 -18.81 -11.75 -2.09
C GLY A 25 -19.61 -10.88 -3.06
N ALA A 26 -19.66 -11.27 -4.34
CA ALA A 26 -20.44 -10.55 -5.35
C ALA A 26 -21.96 -10.57 -5.06
N GLN A 27 -22.48 -11.65 -4.47
CA GLN A 27 -23.88 -11.75 -4.09
C GLN A 27 -24.22 -10.81 -2.93
N ILE A 28 -23.39 -10.78 -1.88
CA ILE A 28 -23.55 -9.87 -0.75
C ILE A 28 -23.53 -8.42 -1.22
N VAL A 29 -22.64 -8.10 -2.17
CA VAL A 29 -22.52 -6.76 -2.73
C VAL A 29 -23.80 -6.35 -3.47
N LYS A 30 -24.49 -7.25 -4.16
CA LYS A 30 -25.75 -6.98 -4.86
C LYS A 30 -26.94 -6.67 -3.94
N GLU A 31 -26.85 -7.02 -2.66
CA GLU A 31 -27.88 -6.72 -1.66
C GLU A 31 -27.92 -5.23 -1.26
N PHE A 32 -26.86 -4.48 -1.59
CA PHE A 32 -26.82 -3.03 -1.35
C PHE A 32 -27.67 -2.28 -2.37
N THR A 33 -28.61 -1.49 -1.88
CA THR A 33 -29.61 -0.75 -2.70
C THR A 33 -29.34 0.75 -2.79
N ASP A 34 -28.18 1.24 -2.28
CA ASP A 34 -27.83 2.66 -2.32
C ASP A 34 -27.63 3.14 -3.77
N THR A 35 -28.29 4.24 -4.13
CA THR A 35 -28.27 4.81 -5.50
C THR A 35 -26.90 5.36 -5.92
N ARG A 36 -25.99 5.54 -4.97
CA ARG A 36 -24.60 5.96 -5.23
C ARG A 36 -23.71 4.80 -5.68
N PHE A 37 -24.21 3.57 -5.60
CA PHE A 37 -23.46 2.33 -5.79
C PHE A 37 -23.64 1.74 -7.19
N ARG A 38 -22.53 1.20 -7.74
CA ARG A 38 -22.52 0.42 -8.98
C ARG A 38 -21.54 -0.74 -8.85
N LEU A 39 -21.99 -1.95 -9.18
CA LEU A 39 -21.14 -3.17 -9.27
C LEU A 39 -20.80 -3.44 -10.73
N ILE A 40 -19.53 -3.72 -10.99
CA ILE A 40 -19.00 -4.12 -12.30
C ILE A 40 -18.24 -5.41 -12.13
N GLY A 41 -18.65 -6.45 -12.84
CA GLY A 41 -17.93 -7.73 -12.89
C GLY A 41 -16.93 -7.76 -14.05
N GLN A 42 -15.77 -8.34 -13.80
CA GLN A 42 -14.80 -8.66 -14.85
C GLN A 42 -14.19 -10.05 -14.63
N LYS A 43 -13.56 -10.61 -15.66
CA LYS A 43 -12.72 -11.80 -15.51
C LYS A 43 -11.52 -11.43 -14.63
N ASN A 44 -11.10 -12.34 -13.74
CA ASN A 44 -9.98 -12.10 -12.85
C ASN A 44 -8.69 -11.72 -13.61
N GLN A 45 -8.17 -10.55 -13.32
CA GLN A 45 -6.95 -9.99 -13.88
C GLN A 45 -5.97 -9.52 -12.79
N GLY A 46 -6.40 -9.57 -11.52
CA GLY A 46 -5.65 -9.13 -10.37
C GLY A 46 -6.00 -7.70 -9.91
N VAL A 47 -5.51 -7.35 -8.73
CA VAL A 47 -5.89 -6.14 -8.00
C VAL A 47 -5.56 -4.83 -8.74
N GLY A 48 -4.40 -4.75 -9.41
CA GLY A 48 -3.99 -3.56 -10.18
C GLY A 48 -4.95 -3.27 -11.34
N PRO A 49 -5.16 -4.23 -12.28
CA PRO A 49 -6.15 -4.10 -13.36
C PRO A 49 -7.57 -3.82 -12.86
N ALA A 50 -8.01 -4.44 -11.75
CA ALA A 50 -9.32 -4.17 -11.17
C ALA A 50 -9.47 -2.70 -10.73
N ARG A 51 -8.47 -2.15 -10.03
CA ARG A 51 -8.43 -0.74 -9.65
C ARG A 51 -8.41 0.18 -10.87
N ASN A 52 -7.63 -0.14 -11.91
CA ASN A 52 -7.60 0.60 -13.17
C ASN A 52 -8.98 0.63 -13.85
N THR A 53 -9.70 -0.50 -13.86
CA THR A 53 -11.08 -0.57 -14.35
C THR A 53 -11.98 0.37 -13.57
N GLY A 54 -11.88 0.39 -12.23
CA GLY A 54 -12.66 1.31 -11.38
C GLY A 54 -12.41 2.78 -11.72
N VAL A 55 -11.15 3.17 -11.92
CA VAL A 55 -10.80 4.55 -12.32
C VAL A 55 -11.33 4.89 -13.70
N LYS A 56 -11.23 3.98 -14.67
CA LYS A 56 -11.79 4.18 -16.03
C LYS A 56 -13.28 4.47 -15.98
N GLU A 57 -14.02 3.74 -15.18
CA GLU A 57 -15.47 3.84 -15.04
C GLU A 57 -15.93 5.04 -14.17
N ALA A 58 -15.05 5.60 -13.37
CA ALA A 58 -15.35 6.75 -12.54
C ALA A 58 -15.52 8.02 -13.39
N LYS A 59 -16.47 8.87 -12.99
CA LYS A 59 -16.75 10.18 -13.63
C LYS A 59 -16.24 11.36 -12.79
N SER A 60 -15.95 11.12 -11.51
CA SER A 60 -15.51 12.15 -10.58
C SER A 60 -14.05 12.55 -10.85
N PRO A 61 -13.67 13.80 -10.57
CA PRO A 61 -12.30 14.28 -10.77
C PRO A 61 -11.29 13.70 -9.78
N PHE A 62 -11.76 13.18 -8.65
CA PHE A 62 -10.94 12.57 -7.62
C PHE A 62 -11.37 11.12 -7.36
N ILE A 63 -10.40 10.25 -7.12
CA ILE A 63 -10.59 8.82 -6.92
C ILE A 63 -9.95 8.40 -5.59
N ALA A 64 -10.75 7.92 -4.65
CA ALA A 64 -10.29 7.23 -3.45
C ALA A 64 -10.46 5.71 -3.63
N PHE A 65 -9.50 4.95 -3.11
CA PHE A 65 -9.51 3.50 -3.21
C PHE A 65 -9.79 2.87 -1.83
N LEU A 66 -10.48 1.74 -1.84
CA LEU A 66 -10.71 0.93 -0.64
C LEU A 66 -10.66 -0.56 -1.03
N ASP A 67 -9.73 -1.29 -0.44
CA ASP A 67 -9.67 -2.73 -0.58
C ASP A 67 -10.81 -3.39 0.22
N ALA A 68 -11.36 -4.50 -0.28
CA ALA A 68 -12.57 -5.12 0.28
C ALA A 68 -12.42 -5.60 1.72
N ASP A 69 -11.20 -5.85 2.16
CA ASP A 69 -10.84 -6.30 3.52
C ASP A 69 -10.41 -5.16 4.46
N ASP A 70 -10.56 -3.90 4.03
CA ASP A 70 -10.18 -2.73 4.81
C ASP A 70 -11.39 -1.91 5.28
N TYR A 71 -11.13 -0.92 6.12
CA TYR A 71 -12.18 -0.15 6.78
C TYR A 71 -11.86 1.34 6.79
N TRP A 72 -12.86 2.17 6.47
CA TRP A 72 -12.83 3.62 6.65
C TRP A 72 -13.60 4.04 7.91
N TYR A 73 -13.01 4.95 8.69
CA TYR A 73 -13.71 5.68 9.73
C TYR A 73 -14.66 6.72 9.12
N PRO A 74 -15.70 7.16 9.83
CA PRO A 74 -16.73 8.04 9.26
C PRO A 74 -16.21 9.32 8.58
N GLU A 75 -15.09 9.86 9.08
CA GLU A 75 -14.52 11.13 8.63
C GLU A 75 -13.50 10.97 7.48
N HIS A 76 -13.32 9.77 6.93
CA HIS A 76 -12.24 9.53 5.96
C HIS A 76 -12.38 10.37 4.69
N LEU A 77 -13.55 10.33 4.05
CA LEU A 77 -13.79 11.12 2.84
C LEU A 77 -13.83 12.63 3.12
N GLU A 78 -14.32 13.05 4.29
CA GLU A 78 -14.28 14.44 4.72
C GLU A 78 -12.84 14.95 4.87
N ASN A 79 -11.95 14.16 5.48
CA ASN A 79 -10.53 14.48 5.58
C ASN A 79 -9.85 14.62 4.21
N LEU A 80 -10.15 13.74 3.27
CA LEU A 80 -9.65 13.85 1.89
C LEU A 80 -10.20 15.07 1.18
N ASN A 81 -11.49 15.34 1.33
CA ASN A 81 -12.14 16.53 0.75
C ASN A 81 -11.55 17.83 1.33
N ALA A 82 -11.24 17.86 2.62
CA ALA A 82 -10.56 19.00 3.25
C ALA A 82 -9.18 19.26 2.65
N LEU A 83 -8.40 18.21 2.34
CA LEU A 83 -7.12 18.35 1.64
C LEU A 83 -7.30 18.89 0.21
N ILE A 84 -8.29 18.40 -0.54
CA ILE A 84 -8.61 18.87 -1.90
C ILE A 84 -8.90 20.37 -1.90
N HIS A 85 -9.74 20.82 -0.98
CA HIS A 85 -10.11 22.24 -0.89
C HIS A 85 -8.97 23.13 -0.40
N ARG A 86 -8.20 22.66 0.56
CA ARG A 86 -7.09 23.43 1.14
C ARG A 86 -5.89 23.55 0.20
N PHE A 87 -5.66 22.52 -0.63
CA PHE A 87 -4.52 22.43 -1.54
C PHE A 87 -5.00 22.10 -2.97
N PRO A 88 -5.60 23.04 -3.70
CA PRO A 88 -6.16 22.79 -5.03
C PRO A 88 -5.15 22.27 -6.06
N GLN A 89 -3.85 22.50 -5.82
CA GLN A 89 -2.76 22.00 -6.65
C GLN A 89 -2.39 20.54 -6.36
N ALA A 90 -2.91 19.94 -5.27
CA ALA A 90 -2.59 18.57 -4.87
C ALA A 90 -3.16 17.58 -5.88
N GLN A 91 -2.29 16.70 -6.41
CA GLN A 91 -2.67 15.67 -7.37
C GLN A 91 -2.87 14.31 -6.72
N TRP A 92 -2.22 14.07 -5.58
CA TRP A 92 -2.42 12.91 -4.76
C TRP A 92 -2.25 13.24 -3.27
N MET A 93 -3.05 12.61 -2.46
CA MET A 93 -3.15 12.92 -1.04
C MET A 93 -3.54 11.70 -0.24
N ALA A 94 -3.19 11.68 1.05
CA ALA A 94 -3.50 10.58 1.94
C ALA A 94 -3.83 11.05 3.35
N THR A 95 -4.55 10.21 4.06
CA THR A 95 -4.77 10.34 5.51
C THR A 95 -3.82 9.42 6.27
N ALA A 96 -3.60 9.66 7.54
CA ALA A 96 -3.00 8.66 8.42
C ALA A 96 -3.91 7.44 8.51
N TYR A 97 -3.30 6.27 8.69
CA TYR A 97 -4.00 5.01 8.87
C TYR A 97 -3.41 4.19 10.02
N GLU A 98 -4.10 3.14 10.40
CA GLU A 98 -3.61 2.18 11.38
C GLU A 98 -3.65 0.75 10.82
N LYS A 99 -2.85 -0.12 11.40
CA LYS A 99 -2.72 -1.53 11.04
C LYS A 99 -3.26 -2.38 12.17
N ALA A 100 -4.29 -3.18 11.90
CA ALA A 100 -4.79 -4.20 12.81
C ALA A 100 -4.12 -5.55 12.46
N PHE A 101 -3.19 -5.99 13.29
CA PHE A 101 -2.47 -7.26 13.17
C PHE A 101 -3.30 -8.44 13.71
N THR A 102 -4.08 -8.16 14.73
CA THR A 102 -5.14 -9.00 15.30
C THR A 102 -6.28 -8.07 15.72
N PRO A 103 -7.48 -8.59 16.08
CA PRO A 103 -8.56 -7.73 16.59
C PRO A 103 -8.15 -6.84 17.77
N ASN A 104 -7.18 -7.28 18.59
CA ASN A 104 -6.75 -6.60 19.81
C ASN A 104 -5.37 -5.90 19.67
N LEU A 105 -4.66 -6.07 18.56
CA LEU A 105 -3.36 -5.45 18.33
C LEU A 105 -3.43 -4.51 17.12
N ILE A 106 -3.71 -3.24 17.43
CA ILE A 106 -3.83 -2.17 16.44
C ILE A 106 -2.71 -1.16 16.69
N LYS A 107 -2.01 -0.76 15.64
CA LYS A 107 -0.91 0.20 15.70
C LYS A 107 -1.07 1.25 14.60
N PRO A 108 -0.87 2.54 14.92
CA PRO A 108 -0.74 3.57 13.90
C PRO A 108 0.39 3.26 12.91
N VAL A 109 0.26 3.78 11.68
CA VAL A 109 1.36 3.78 10.70
C VAL A 109 2.62 4.39 11.33
N ASP A 110 3.76 3.70 11.19
CA ASP A 110 5.06 4.16 11.72
C ASP A 110 5.80 4.96 10.64
N THR A 111 5.47 6.25 10.56
CA THR A 111 6.11 7.22 9.68
C THR A 111 6.50 8.47 10.45
N PRO A 112 7.63 9.15 10.11
CA PRO A 112 8.00 10.43 10.74
C PRO A 112 6.91 11.51 10.67
N LEU A 113 5.99 11.43 9.70
CA LEU A 113 4.86 12.37 9.58
C LEU A 113 3.94 12.34 10.81
N ARG A 114 3.93 11.26 11.58
CA ARG A 114 3.15 11.15 12.83
C ARG A 114 3.68 12.02 13.97
N SER A 115 4.89 12.57 13.84
CA SER A 115 5.42 13.54 14.81
C SER A 115 4.80 14.94 14.67
N PHE A 116 4.16 15.25 13.55
CA PHE A 116 3.38 16.48 13.42
C PHE A 116 2.14 16.46 14.33
N PRO A 117 1.62 17.63 14.73
CA PRO A 117 0.40 17.69 15.54
C PRO A 117 -0.78 16.93 14.92
N GLN A 118 -1.68 16.43 15.74
CA GLN A 118 -2.94 15.84 15.27
C GLN A 118 -3.71 16.85 14.40
N GLY A 119 -4.21 16.40 13.25
CA GLY A 119 -4.89 17.25 12.28
C GLY A 119 -3.98 18.11 11.41
N TRP A 120 -2.65 18.04 11.58
CA TRP A 120 -1.71 18.74 10.67
C TRP A 120 -1.96 18.33 9.21
N GLN A 121 -1.93 19.30 8.32
CA GLN A 121 -2.12 19.13 6.88
C GLN A 121 -1.03 19.85 6.11
N GLY A 122 -0.45 19.19 5.12
CA GLY A 122 0.58 19.84 4.28
C GLY A 122 1.21 18.90 3.27
N ALA A 123 2.08 19.47 2.45
CA ALA A 123 2.91 18.72 1.52
C ALA A 123 3.92 17.87 2.30
N VAL A 124 4.10 16.62 1.88
CA VAL A 124 5.12 15.72 2.41
C VAL A 124 6.49 16.16 1.86
N PRO A 125 7.44 16.52 2.72
CA PRO A 125 8.71 17.13 2.27
C PRO A 125 9.53 16.22 1.35
N ASP A 126 9.56 14.95 1.69
CA ASP A 126 10.26 13.90 0.93
C ASP A 126 9.55 12.56 1.20
N TYR A 127 8.77 12.12 0.24
CA TYR A 127 8.01 10.87 0.35
C TYR A 127 8.89 9.67 0.71
N PHE A 128 10.04 9.54 0.05
CA PHE A 128 10.93 8.38 0.23
C PHE A 128 11.59 8.38 1.61
N ALA A 129 11.96 9.54 2.12
CA ALA A 129 12.49 9.68 3.47
C ALA A 129 11.43 9.33 4.53
N MET A 130 10.16 9.68 4.28
CA MET A 130 9.03 9.39 5.18
C MET A 130 8.57 7.93 5.11
N ALA A 131 8.89 7.22 4.03
CA ALA A 131 8.44 5.84 3.75
C ALA A 131 9.45 4.75 4.16
N LYS A 132 10.47 5.06 4.97
CA LYS A 132 11.54 4.10 5.33
C LYS A 132 11.07 2.93 6.19
N LYS A 133 10.08 3.13 7.04
CA LYS A 133 9.47 2.07 7.86
C LYS A 133 8.12 1.66 7.28
N ASP A 134 7.12 2.49 7.44
CA ASP A 134 5.82 2.33 6.82
C ASP A 134 5.62 3.44 5.79
N ALA A 135 5.04 3.08 4.64
CA ALA A 135 4.69 4.09 3.63
C ALA A 135 3.57 4.99 4.17
N PRO A 136 3.69 6.32 4.05
CA PRO A 136 2.60 7.22 4.39
C PRO A 136 1.42 7.09 3.42
N ALA A 137 1.67 6.67 2.17
CA ALA A 137 0.65 6.29 1.21
C ALA A 137 0.32 4.81 1.37
N TRP A 138 -0.96 4.51 1.47
CA TRP A 138 -1.50 3.17 1.42
C TRP A 138 -2.83 3.20 0.67
N THR A 139 -3.08 2.22 -0.19
CA THR A 139 -4.17 2.27 -1.18
C THR A 139 -5.51 2.66 -0.55
N SER A 140 -5.91 2.03 0.54
CA SER A 140 -7.18 2.35 1.20
C SER A 140 -7.18 3.64 2.04
N ALA A 141 -6.09 4.41 2.04
CA ALA A 141 -5.99 5.67 2.78
C ALA A 141 -5.69 6.88 1.89
N LEU A 142 -5.76 6.71 0.57
CA LEU A 142 -5.34 7.75 -0.36
C LEU A 142 -6.38 8.09 -1.43
N CYS A 143 -6.15 9.25 -2.04
CA CYS A 143 -6.92 9.77 -3.15
C CYS A 143 -5.99 10.34 -4.21
N PHE A 144 -6.36 10.15 -5.48
CA PHE A 144 -5.71 10.78 -6.63
C PHE A 144 -6.67 11.71 -7.36
N SER A 145 -6.15 12.79 -7.98
CA SER A 145 -6.85 13.34 -9.11
C SER A 145 -6.86 12.30 -10.24
N LYS A 146 -8.01 12.15 -10.91
CA LYS A 146 -8.19 11.13 -11.95
C LYS A 146 -7.21 11.34 -13.11
N ASP A 147 -7.04 12.57 -13.55
CA ASP A 147 -6.17 12.91 -14.66
C ASP A 147 -4.70 12.61 -14.31
N PHE A 148 -4.27 12.92 -13.10
CA PHE A 148 -2.91 12.61 -12.66
C PHE A 148 -2.67 11.10 -12.61
N PHE A 149 -3.61 10.34 -12.04
CA PHE A 149 -3.54 8.88 -12.03
C PHE A 149 -3.42 8.29 -13.45
N GLN A 150 -4.22 8.80 -14.39
CA GLN A 150 -4.19 8.36 -15.79
C GLN A 150 -2.88 8.77 -16.50
N ASN A 151 -2.38 9.98 -16.26
CA ASN A 151 -1.10 10.45 -16.80
C ASN A 151 0.10 9.66 -16.28
N LEU A 152 0.00 9.13 -15.06
CA LEU A 152 0.99 8.17 -14.54
C LEU A 152 0.89 6.78 -15.19
N GLY A 153 -0.18 6.48 -15.95
CA GLY A 153 -0.43 5.16 -16.54
C GLY A 153 -1.15 4.17 -15.61
N GLY A 154 -1.60 4.62 -14.42
CA GLY A 154 -2.30 3.77 -13.46
C GLY A 154 -1.41 2.70 -12.79
N PHE A 155 -2.02 1.64 -12.29
CA PHE A 155 -1.30 0.46 -11.77
C PHE A 155 -0.75 -0.38 -12.93
N ASP A 156 0.53 -0.78 -12.84
CA ASP A 156 1.15 -1.63 -13.86
C ASP A 156 0.57 -3.06 -13.81
N PRO A 157 -0.09 -3.54 -14.88
CA PRO A 157 -0.65 -4.89 -14.92
C PRO A 157 0.39 -6.01 -14.97
N ALA A 158 1.65 -5.70 -15.29
CA ALA A 158 2.74 -6.68 -15.30
C ALA A 158 3.16 -7.06 -13.87
N ILE A 159 2.91 -6.19 -12.88
CA ILE A 159 3.19 -6.47 -11.46
C ILE A 159 1.99 -7.22 -10.87
N THR A 160 2.22 -8.45 -10.42
CA THR A 160 1.10 -9.35 -10.08
C THR A 160 1.09 -9.73 -8.60
N MET A 161 -0.10 -10.06 -8.08
CA MET A 161 -0.29 -10.70 -6.77
C MET A 161 0.33 -9.93 -5.59
N GLY A 162 0.16 -8.61 -5.54
CA GLY A 162 0.70 -7.78 -4.44
C GLY A 162 2.23 -7.73 -4.43
N ALA A 163 2.85 -7.70 -5.61
CA ALA A 163 4.30 -7.73 -5.75
C ALA A 163 4.93 -6.34 -5.92
N GLY A 164 4.23 -5.29 -5.49
CA GLY A 164 4.74 -3.93 -5.48
C GLY A 164 4.06 -3.00 -6.49
N GLU A 165 2.86 -3.32 -6.96
CA GLU A 165 2.06 -2.44 -7.83
C GLU A 165 1.78 -1.08 -7.18
N ASP A 166 1.54 -1.08 -5.88
CA ASP A 166 1.38 0.13 -5.08
C ASP A 166 2.69 0.90 -5.00
N THR A 167 3.78 0.20 -4.68
CA THR A 167 5.13 0.78 -4.58
C THR A 167 5.55 1.46 -5.87
N ASP A 168 5.29 0.82 -7.02
CA ASP A 168 5.57 1.35 -8.35
C ASP A 168 4.81 2.65 -8.60
N LEU A 169 3.50 2.64 -8.36
CA LEU A 169 2.68 3.84 -8.56
C LEU A 169 3.09 4.98 -7.63
N TRP A 170 3.44 4.68 -6.35
CA TRP A 170 3.89 5.70 -5.40
C TRP A 170 5.25 6.29 -5.79
N ILE A 171 6.17 5.50 -6.35
CA ILE A 171 7.45 6.02 -6.87
C ILE A 171 7.18 6.99 -8.02
N ARG A 172 6.37 6.58 -9.02
CA ARG A 172 6.04 7.44 -10.16
C ARG A 172 5.33 8.73 -9.72
N ALA A 173 4.40 8.65 -8.79
CA ALA A 173 3.69 9.80 -8.26
C ALA A 173 4.63 10.75 -7.50
N ALA A 174 5.45 10.23 -6.58
CA ALA A 174 6.36 11.02 -5.77
C ALA A 174 7.50 11.67 -6.58
N LEU A 175 7.92 11.06 -7.68
CA LEU A 175 8.87 11.63 -8.63
C LEU A 175 8.28 12.74 -9.49
N THR A 176 6.98 12.88 -9.54
CA THR A 176 6.26 13.84 -10.38
C THR A 176 5.71 15.01 -9.57
N GLN A 177 5.07 14.75 -8.43
CA GLN A 177 4.40 15.74 -7.60
C GLN A 177 4.52 15.38 -6.11
N PRO A 178 4.61 16.39 -5.20
CA PRO A 178 4.56 16.12 -3.77
C PRO A 178 3.21 15.54 -3.36
N MET A 179 3.25 14.56 -2.44
CA MET A 179 2.05 14.08 -1.76
C MET A 179 1.59 15.10 -0.73
N TYR A 180 0.27 15.28 -0.59
CA TYR A 180 -0.31 16.01 0.54
C TYR A 180 -0.88 15.04 1.56
N TRP A 181 -0.76 15.34 2.83
CA TRP A 181 -1.10 14.41 3.90
C TRP A 181 -1.76 15.11 5.09
N ILE A 182 -2.68 14.40 5.73
CA ILE A 182 -3.29 14.83 6.98
C ILE A 182 -2.97 13.85 8.10
N ASN A 183 -2.52 14.36 9.25
CA ASN A 183 -2.28 13.57 10.45
C ASN A 183 -3.57 13.26 11.20
N SER A 184 -4.51 12.59 10.54
CA SER A 184 -5.77 12.09 11.10
C SER A 184 -5.93 10.64 10.71
N ILE A 185 -5.96 9.73 11.69
CA ILE A 185 -6.19 8.31 11.42
C ILE A 185 -7.66 8.16 11.02
N SER A 186 -7.90 7.81 9.75
CA SER A 186 -9.25 7.65 9.22
C SER A 186 -9.45 6.39 8.37
N ALA A 187 -8.42 5.54 8.26
CA ALA A 187 -8.51 4.24 7.62
C ALA A 187 -7.82 3.15 8.45
N ARG A 188 -8.30 1.92 8.35
CA ARG A 188 -7.74 0.75 9.05
C ARG A 188 -7.44 -0.37 8.09
N HIS A 189 -6.17 -0.81 8.08
CA HIS A 189 -5.66 -1.95 7.33
C HIS A 189 -5.81 -3.23 8.16
N LEU A 190 -6.69 -4.13 7.76
CA LEU A 190 -6.92 -5.40 8.44
C LEU A 190 -5.92 -6.47 7.96
N GLN A 191 -4.84 -6.68 8.71
CA GLN A 191 -3.75 -7.61 8.32
C GLN A 191 -4.02 -9.08 8.67
N PHE A 192 -5.12 -9.39 9.34
CA PHE A 192 -5.49 -10.75 9.73
C PHE A 192 -6.60 -11.36 8.85
N SER A 193 -7.02 -10.67 7.77
CA SER A 193 -7.99 -11.20 6.81
C SER A 193 -7.48 -12.49 6.16
N SER A 194 -8.37 -13.46 5.95
CA SER A 194 -8.11 -14.63 5.12
C SER A 194 -8.05 -14.22 3.63
N ASN A 195 -7.48 -15.05 2.77
CA ASN A 195 -7.44 -14.84 1.30
C ASN A 195 -6.73 -13.56 0.82
N ARG A 196 -5.79 -13.04 1.60
CA ARG A 196 -5.03 -11.86 1.16
C ARG A 196 -4.11 -12.18 -0.02
N VAL A 197 -4.08 -11.27 -0.99
CA VAL A 197 -3.14 -11.34 -2.13
C VAL A 197 -1.68 -11.45 -1.66
N SER A 198 -1.34 -10.83 -0.51
CA SER A 198 -0.03 -10.94 0.12
C SER A 198 0.36 -12.36 0.58
N HIS A 199 -0.56 -13.31 0.61
CA HIS A 199 -0.30 -14.73 0.91
C HIS A 199 0.02 -15.57 -0.35
N ALA A 200 -0.08 -14.99 -1.55
CA ALA A 200 0.27 -15.68 -2.79
C ALA A 200 1.74 -16.18 -2.74
N PRO A 201 2.04 -17.35 -3.34
CA PRO A 201 3.39 -17.89 -3.36
C PRO A 201 4.39 -16.94 -4.04
N THR A 202 5.50 -16.64 -3.39
CA THR A 202 6.54 -15.72 -3.89
C THR A 202 7.00 -16.06 -5.31
N LEU A 203 7.19 -17.36 -5.59
CA LEU A 203 7.71 -17.83 -6.88
C LEU A 203 6.74 -17.61 -8.07
N LYS A 204 5.46 -17.36 -7.79
CA LYS A 204 4.44 -17.08 -8.81
C LYS A 204 4.23 -15.57 -9.07
N ARG A 205 4.91 -14.70 -8.32
CA ARG A 205 4.75 -13.25 -8.41
C ARG A 205 5.70 -12.67 -9.44
N HIS A 206 5.23 -11.68 -10.17
CA HIS A 206 6.08 -10.76 -10.93
C HIS A 206 6.24 -9.49 -10.11
N PHE A 207 7.42 -9.33 -9.50
CA PHE A 207 7.74 -8.18 -8.67
C PHE A 207 8.02 -6.95 -9.54
N ILE A 208 7.81 -5.79 -8.92
CA ILE A 208 8.22 -4.49 -9.47
C ILE A 208 9.68 -4.54 -9.95
N ASP A 209 9.92 -3.98 -11.13
CA ASP A 209 11.27 -3.69 -11.61
C ASP A 209 11.77 -2.39 -10.95
N LEU A 210 12.66 -2.53 -9.97
CA LEU A 210 13.24 -1.40 -9.25
C LEU A 210 14.39 -0.75 -10.02
N ASP A 211 14.98 -1.44 -11.00
CA ASP A 211 16.15 -0.97 -11.73
C ASP A 211 15.79 0.17 -12.69
N GLN A 212 14.54 0.23 -13.16
CA GLN A 212 14.03 1.33 -13.95
C GLN A 212 14.13 2.71 -13.27
N TYR A 213 14.25 2.74 -11.93
CA TYR A 213 14.34 3.98 -11.14
C TYR A 213 15.77 4.35 -10.74
N GLU A 214 16.79 3.51 -11.01
CA GLU A 214 18.17 3.76 -10.56
C GLU A 214 18.76 5.07 -11.09
N ASN A 215 18.52 5.40 -12.35
CA ASN A 215 19.00 6.67 -12.91
C ASN A 215 18.44 7.89 -12.15
N ARG A 216 17.19 7.81 -11.70
CA ARG A 216 16.56 8.88 -10.90
C ARG A 216 17.06 8.90 -9.45
N ALA A 217 17.58 7.77 -8.97
CA ALA A 217 18.11 7.63 -7.63
C ALA A 217 19.55 8.13 -7.47
N GLN A 218 20.29 8.36 -8.58
CA GLN A 218 21.68 8.84 -8.53
C GLN A 218 21.80 10.16 -7.78
N ASP A 219 20.88 11.09 -8.05
CA ASP A 219 20.86 12.42 -7.42
C ASP A 219 19.81 12.52 -6.28
N HIS A 220 19.20 11.39 -5.90
CA HIS A 220 18.11 11.37 -4.92
C HIS A 220 18.36 10.31 -3.82
N LYS A 221 19.18 10.68 -2.83
CA LYS A 221 19.62 9.76 -1.76
C LYS A 221 18.49 9.00 -1.06
N SER A 222 17.37 9.64 -0.75
CA SER A 222 16.25 8.99 -0.07
C SER A 222 15.53 8.01 -0.98
N LEU A 223 15.42 8.27 -2.28
CA LEU A 223 14.93 7.33 -3.27
C LEU A 223 15.87 6.10 -3.34
N LYS A 224 17.18 6.28 -3.42
CA LYS A 224 18.16 5.18 -3.41
C LYS A 224 17.94 4.27 -2.19
N ILE A 225 17.89 4.84 -0.99
CA ILE A 225 17.61 4.08 0.23
C ILE A 225 16.25 3.35 0.13
N TYR A 226 15.22 3.99 -0.39
CA TYR A 226 13.90 3.40 -0.55
C TYR A 226 13.91 2.21 -1.52
N LEU A 227 14.61 2.31 -2.65
CA LEU A 227 14.78 1.21 -3.61
C LEU A 227 15.54 0.04 -2.95
N ASP A 228 16.62 0.30 -2.23
CA ASP A 228 17.43 -0.72 -1.56
C ASP A 228 16.64 -1.46 -0.47
N LEU A 229 15.81 -0.75 0.31
CA LEU A 229 14.93 -1.38 1.30
C LEU A 229 13.85 -2.27 0.63
N ASN A 230 13.37 -1.90 -0.57
CA ASN A 230 12.46 -2.75 -1.34
C ASN A 230 13.19 -3.97 -1.89
N ARG A 231 14.40 -3.83 -2.46
CA ARG A 231 15.25 -4.95 -2.89
C ARG A 231 15.54 -5.91 -1.75
N TYR A 232 15.92 -5.39 -0.59
CA TYR A 232 16.09 -6.17 0.63
C TYR A 232 14.84 -6.99 0.95
N SER A 233 13.66 -6.37 0.96
CA SER A 233 12.40 -7.05 1.27
C SER A 233 12.06 -8.15 0.25
N ILE A 234 12.26 -7.90 -1.04
CA ILE A 234 11.99 -8.86 -2.12
C ILE A 234 13.02 -10.00 -2.06
N GLY A 235 14.30 -9.69 -1.87
CA GLY A 235 15.36 -10.68 -1.72
C GLY A 235 15.11 -11.65 -0.57
N LEU A 236 14.70 -11.14 0.61
CA LEU A 236 14.31 -12.00 1.74
C LEU A 236 13.11 -12.91 1.41
N LYS A 237 12.13 -12.44 0.65
CA LYS A 237 10.99 -13.28 0.22
C LYS A 237 11.46 -14.44 -0.66
N TYR A 238 12.35 -14.21 -1.62
CA TYR A 238 12.93 -15.26 -2.46
C TYR A 238 13.81 -16.22 -1.65
N GLN A 239 14.62 -15.72 -0.74
CA GLN A 239 15.46 -16.54 0.14
C GLN A 239 14.61 -17.47 1.03
N MET A 240 13.52 -16.96 1.60
CA MET A 240 12.56 -17.77 2.34
C MET A 240 11.79 -18.76 1.46
N ALA A 241 11.55 -18.43 0.18
CA ALA A 241 10.92 -19.32 -0.78
C ALA A 241 11.88 -20.40 -1.33
N GLY A 242 13.18 -20.35 -0.99
CA GLY A 242 14.21 -21.31 -1.43
C GLY A 242 14.83 -20.97 -2.79
N ASP A 243 14.53 -19.83 -3.37
CA ASP A 243 15.14 -19.35 -4.62
C ASP A 243 16.34 -18.45 -4.31
N GLN A 244 17.46 -19.11 -4.00
CA GLN A 244 18.71 -18.44 -3.62
C GLN A 244 19.25 -17.56 -4.76
N ARG A 245 19.11 -18.01 -6.02
CA ARG A 245 19.62 -17.28 -7.18
C ARG A 245 18.93 -15.93 -7.35
N ARG A 246 17.58 -15.90 -7.25
CA ARG A 246 16.83 -14.64 -7.30
C ARG A 246 17.08 -13.78 -6.06
N ALA A 247 17.18 -14.36 -4.87
CA ALA A 247 17.53 -13.62 -3.66
C ALA A 247 18.85 -12.86 -3.82
N GLU A 248 19.91 -13.56 -4.29
CA GLU A 248 21.24 -12.99 -4.52
C GLU A 248 21.22 -11.88 -5.58
N SER A 249 20.43 -12.00 -6.66
CA SER A 249 20.33 -10.94 -7.66
C SER A 249 19.87 -9.62 -7.04
N TYR A 250 18.88 -9.66 -6.12
CA TYR A 250 18.44 -8.47 -5.39
C TYR A 250 19.47 -7.97 -4.38
N PHE A 251 20.18 -8.86 -3.67
CA PHE A 251 21.16 -8.46 -2.65
C PHE A 251 22.45 -7.91 -3.25
N ASN A 252 22.81 -8.31 -4.47
CA ASN A 252 24.01 -7.83 -5.16
C ASN A 252 23.82 -6.43 -5.77
N THR A 253 22.59 -6.01 -6.01
CA THR A 253 22.28 -4.69 -6.60
C THR A 253 22.00 -3.61 -5.55
N LEU A 254 21.76 -3.97 -4.29
CA LEU A 254 21.51 -3.00 -3.23
C LEU A 254 22.80 -2.46 -2.60
N ASP A 255 22.79 -1.20 -2.19
CA ASP A 255 23.81 -0.62 -1.35
C ASP A 255 23.57 -1.03 0.12
N ARG A 256 24.50 -1.83 0.68
CA ARG A 256 24.41 -2.28 2.06
C ARG A 256 24.46 -1.15 3.11
N SER A 257 24.93 0.04 2.72
CA SER A 257 24.91 1.22 3.61
C SER A 257 23.50 1.72 3.88
N SER A 258 22.56 1.42 2.98
CA SER A 258 21.12 1.71 3.15
C SER A 258 20.44 0.87 4.24
N LEU A 259 21.08 -0.22 4.67
CA LEU A 259 20.53 -1.18 5.62
C LEU A 259 21.05 -0.94 7.04
N ASN A 260 20.20 -1.17 8.03
CA ASN A 260 20.62 -1.22 9.42
C ASN A 260 21.38 -2.53 9.75
N ALA A 261 22.02 -2.60 10.94
CA ALA A 261 22.82 -3.74 11.33
C ALA A 261 22.06 -5.07 11.33
N LEU A 262 20.81 -5.07 11.81
CA LEU A 262 19.96 -6.27 11.83
C LEU A 262 19.61 -6.74 10.41
N GLN A 263 19.24 -5.83 9.52
CA GLN A 263 18.94 -6.15 8.12
C GLN A 263 20.13 -6.78 7.40
N ARG A 264 21.36 -6.27 7.66
CA ARG A 264 22.60 -6.86 7.11
C ARG A 264 22.85 -8.29 7.61
N ILE A 265 22.54 -8.57 8.88
CA ILE A 265 22.63 -9.94 9.43
C ILE A 265 21.59 -10.85 8.75
N LEU A 266 20.35 -10.40 8.61
CA LEU A 266 19.26 -11.21 8.05
C LEU A 266 19.52 -11.66 6.61
N ILE A 267 20.19 -10.86 5.78
CA ILE A 267 20.60 -11.27 4.42
C ILE A 267 21.49 -12.53 4.44
N GLY A 268 22.36 -12.68 5.45
CA GLY A 268 23.28 -13.81 5.57
C GLY A 268 22.65 -15.09 6.16
N LEU A 269 21.41 -15.03 6.66
CA LEU A 269 20.78 -16.18 7.31
C LEU A 269 20.12 -17.12 6.29
N PRO A 270 20.20 -18.46 6.49
CA PRO A 270 19.47 -19.40 5.65
C PRO A 270 17.95 -19.16 5.66
N GLY A 271 17.28 -19.37 4.52
CA GLY A 271 15.83 -19.15 4.39
C GLY A 271 14.97 -19.92 5.41
N GLY A 272 15.43 -21.09 5.87
CA GLY A 272 14.78 -21.86 6.95
C GLY A 272 14.77 -21.11 8.28
N VAL A 273 15.91 -20.49 8.64
CA VAL A 273 16.04 -19.67 9.88
C VAL A 273 15.13 -18.45 9.80
N LEU A 274 15.09 -17.79 8.65
CA LEU A 274 14.21 -16.63 8.42
C LEU A 274 12.73 -17.01 8.55
N ARG A 275 12.30 -18.15 7.99
CA ARG A 275 10.92 -18.67 8.15
C ARG A 275 10.58 -18.95 9.61
N PHE A 276 11.49 -19.58 10.34
CA PHE A 276 11.30 -19.85 11.77
C PHE A 276 11.14 -18.53 12.55
N GLY A 277 12.00 -17.54 12.30
CA GLY A 277 11.93 -16.22 12.92
C GLY A 277 10.60 -15.50 12.64
N LEU A 278 10.09 -15.57 11.40
CA LEU A 278 8.77 -15.03 11.05
C LEU A 278 7.62 -15.74 11.76
N SER A 279 7.70 -17.07 11.89
CA SER A 279 6.68 -17.85 12.60
C SER A 279 6.68 -17.51 14.10
N ALA A 280 7.84 -17.39 14.72
CA ALA A 280 7.98 -16.94 16.10
C ALA A 280 7.42 -15.51 16.30
N GLN A 281 7.71 -14.59 15.36
CA GLN A 281 7.15 -13.24 15.39
C GLN A 281 5.61 -13.22 15.31
N ARG A 282 5.01 -14.07 14.48
CA ARG A 282 3.54 -14.20 14.38
C ARG A 282 2.94 -14.73 15.67
N LEU A 283 3.56 -15.71 16.31
CA LEU A 283 3.15 -16.23 17.61
C LEU A 283 3.20 -15.13 18.69
N LEU A 284 4.30 -14.39 18.77
CA LEU A 284 4.45 -13.26 19.71
C LEU A 284 3.43 -12.15 19.45
N ALA A 285 3.09 -11.87 18.19
CA ALA A 285 2.04 -10.92 17.85
C ALA A 285 0.67 -11.36 18.37
N GLY A 286 0.37 -12.66 18.41
CA GLY A 286 -0.82 -13.24 19.05
C GLY A 286 -0.90 -12.93 20.55
N PHE A 287 0.25 -12.77 21.23
CA PHE A 287 0.36 -12.34 22.63
C PHE A 287 0.53 -10.82 22.80
N GLY A 288 0.30 -10.02 21.75
CA GLY A 288 0.40 -8.55 21.80
C GLY A 288 1.83 -8.00 21.69
N LEU A 289 2.85 -8.87 21.50
CA LEU A 289 4.26 -8.49 21.35
C LEU A 289 4.65 -8.48 19.88
N ARG A 290 5.07 -7.31 19.36
CA ARG A 290 5.56 -7.18 17.99
C ARG A 290 7.05 -6.86 17.97
N LEU A 291 7.84 -7.78 17.39
CA LEU A 291 9.23 -7.53 17.02
C LEU A 291 9.27 -7.15 15.54
N SER A 292 9.73 -5.95 15.19
CA SER A 292 9.78 -5.48 13.79
C SER A 292 11.12 -5.79 13.12
N ALA A 293 11.59 -7.03 13.21
CA ALA A 293 12.87 -7.42 12.60
C ALA A 293 12.80 -7.51 11.06
N PHE A 294 11.62 -7.76 10.51
CA PHE A 294 11.38 -7.99 9.08
C PHE A 294 10.65 -6.83 8.39
N GLY A 295 10.39 -5.73 9.10
CA GLY A 295 9.88 -4.50 8.50
C GLY A 295 11.00 -3.70 7.84
N ARG A 296 10.58 -2.85 6.90
CA ARG A 296 11.49 -1.88 6.27
C ARG A 296 12.22 -1.06 7.31
#